data_d7d12571bdf6dd1ec18bc4e5d362a102
#
_entry.id   d7d12571bdf6dd1ec18bc4e5d362a102
#
_cell.length_a   1.000
_cell.length_b   1.000
_cell.length_c   1.000
_cell.angle_alpha   90.00
_cell.angle_beta   90.00
_cell.angle_gamma   90.00
#
_symmetry.space_group_name_H-M   'P 1'
#
loop_
_entity.id
_entity.type
_entity.pdbx_description
1 polymer ?
#
loop_
_entity_poly.entity_id
_entity_poly.type
_entity_poly.pdbx_seq_one_letter_code
_entity_poly.pdbx_strand_id
1 'polypeptide(L)'
;CETADYLAPLVNDLFPANRDVTVIEMTGSLMTGDGGAAKSRLTQRLMSKGVKLLLNAQVKKVDESTITYEQDGEEHTIKDADTLVFAVGYTPTKVEYENAHYIGDCDKVGNLKDAISGAYQLARSL
;
A
#
# COMPACT_ATOMS: atom_id res chain seq x y z
N CYS A 1 -3.38 -3.07 0.88
CA CYS A 1 -4.74 -3.38 1.38
C CYS A 1 -5.39 -4.54 0.62
N GLU A 2 -5.39 -4.53 -0.72
CA GLU A 2 -5.98 -5.59 -1.56
C GLU A 2 -5.28 -6.94 -1.36
N THR A 3 -3.96 -6.95 -1.25
CA THR A 3 -3.17 -8.14 -0.92
C THR A 3 -3.56 -8.69 0.46
N ALA A 4 -3.75 -7.82 1.45
CA ALA A 4 -4.18 -8.23 2.78
C ALA A 4 -5.59 -8.82 2.76
N ASP A 5 -6.50 -8.23 1.98
CA ASP A 5 -7.86 -8.76 1.77
C ASP A 5 -7.85 -10.15 1.11
N TYR A 6 -6.96 -10.35 0.14
CA TYR A 6 -6.78 -11.65 -0.52
C TYR A 6 -6.18 -12.72 0.39
N LEU A 7 -5.20 -12.35 1.22
CA LEU A 7 -4.50 -13.28 2.11
C LEU A 7 -5.29 -13.61 3.37
N ALA A 8 -6.15 -12.69 3.83
CA ALA A 8 -6.94 -12.90 5.02
C ALA A 8 -8.00 -14.01 4.82
N PRO A 9 -8.26 -14.84 5.83
CA PRO A 9 -9.23 -15.93 5.73
C PRO A 9 -10.63 -15.41 5.41
N LEU A 10 -11.40 -16.20 4.65
CA LEU A 10 -12.80 -15.91 4.41
C LEU A 10 -13.61 -16.19 5.69
N VAL A 11 -14.52 -15.30 6.04
CA VAL A 11 -15.36 -15.40 7.26
C VAL A 11 -16.19 -16.68 7.31
N ASN A 12 -16.48 -17.29 6.15
CA ASN A 12 -17.30 -18.50 6.02
C ASN A 12 -16.52 -19.68 5.43
N ASP A 13 -15.19 -19.69 5.56
CA ASP A 13 -14.39 -20.80 5.06
C ASP A 13 -14.59 -22.01 5.96
N LEU A 14 -14.98 -23.15 5.38
CA LEU A 14 -15.13 -24.42 6.11
C LEU A 14 -13.77 -24.93 6.62
N PHE A 15 -12.69 -24.46 6.02
CA PHE A 15 -11.31 -24.74 6.42
C PHE A 15 -10.52 -23.43 6.44
N PRO A 16 -10.73 -22.56 7.44
CA PRO A 16 -10.03 -21.29 7.51
C PRO A 16 -8.52 -21.56 7.52
N ALA A 17 -7.83 -21.02 6.53
CA ALA A 17 -6.37 -20.96 6.60
C ALA A 17 -6.02 -20.17 7.87
N ASN A 18 -5.26 -20.78 8.76
CA ASN A 18 -4.83 -20.13 10.01
C ASN A 18 -3.75 -19.07 9.64
N ARG A 19 -4.18 -17.92 9.18
CA ARG A 19 -3.32 -16.81 8.75
C ARG A 19 -3.65 -15.56 9.55
N ASP A 20 -2.67 -15.09 10.26
CA ASP A 20 -2.72 -13.79 10.94
C ASP A 20 -2.16 -12.72 9.99
N VAL A 21 -3.01 -11.83 9.52
CA VAL A 21 -2.63 -10.76 8.59
C VAL A 21 -2.61 -9.43 9.33
N THR A 22 -1.46 -8.75 9.28
CA THR A 22 -1.30 -7.40 9.85
C THR A 22 -0.93 -6.43 8.74
N VAL A 23 -1.58 -5.28 8.71
CA VAL A 23 -1.23 -4.14 7.86
C VAL A 23 -0.63 -3.07 8.74
N ILE A 24 0.58 -2.62 8.41
CA ILE A 24 1.25 -1.49 9.06
C ILE A 24 1.21 -0.31 8.08
N GLU A 25 0.60 0.79 8.50
CA GLU A 25 0.40 1.99 7.69
C GLU A 25 0.88 3.21 8.48
N MET A 26 1.80 3.98 7.87
CA MET A 26 2.39 5.15 8.51
C MET A 26 1.42 6.33 8.68
N THR A 27 0.34 6.34 7.92
CA THR A 27 -0.69 7.37 8.00
C THR A 27 -1.87 6.95 8.88
N GLY A 28 -2.68 7.91 9.29
CA GLY A 28 -3.87 7.66 10.12
C GLY A 28 -5.04 7.00 9.37
N SER A 29 -4.88 6.67 8.08
CA SER A 29 -5.91 5.99 7.31
C SER A 29 -5.33 5.18 6.17
N LEU A 30 -5.95 4.04 5.85
CA LEU A 30 -5.60 3.24 4.68
C LEU A 30 -5.90 3.99 3.38
N MET A 31 -5.17 3.68 2.30
CA MET A 31 -5.47 4.18 0.94
C MET A 31 -5.66 5.71 0.89
N THR A 32 -4.65 6.46 1.29
CA THR A 32 -4.70 7.93 1.41
C THR A 32 -4.92 8.66 0.08
N GLY A 33 -4.70 8.03 -1.06
CA GLY A 33 -4.96 8.61 -2.39
C GLY A 33 -6.36 8.33 -2.94
N ASP A 34 -7.08 7.36 -2.37
CA ASP A 34 -8.38 6.92 -2.83
C ASP A 34 -9.49 7.39 -1.89
N GLY A 35 -10.50 8.01 -2.46
CA GLY A 35 -11.70 8.45 -1.72
C GLY A 35 -12.92 7.59 -1.99
N GLY A 36 -13.90 7.68 -1.07
CA GLY A 36 -15.24 7.22 -1.31
C GLY A 36 -15.56 5.76 -0.94
N ALA A 37 -16.59 5.21 -1.58
CA ALA A 37 -17.21 3.94 -1.19
C ALA A 37 -16.29 2.72 -1.31
N ALA A 38 -15.35 2.72 -2.25
CA ALA A 38 -14.41 1.62 -2.45
C ALA A 38 -13.47 1.46 -1.24
N LYS A 39 -12.90 2.56 -0.77
CA LYS A 39 -12.06 2.62 0.44
C LYS A 39 -12.82 2.10 1.67
N SER A 40 -14.02 2.61 1.89
CA SER A 40 -14.85 2.21 3.03
C SER A 40 -15.18 0.72 2.99
N ARG A 41 -15.57 0.19 1.85
CA ARG A 41 -15.88 -1.25 1.67
C ARG A 41 -14.68 -2.14 1.91
N LEU A 42 -13.50 -1.77 1.38
CA LEU A 42 -12.30 -2.57 1.57
C LEU A 42 -11.85 -2.55 3.04
N THR A 43 -11.89 -1.38 3.70
CA THR A 43 -11.57 -1.28 5.13
C THR A 43 -12.50 -2.14 5.98
N GLN A 44 -13.81 -2.08 5.73
CA GLN A 44 -14.78 -2.93 6.44
C GLN A 44 -14.52 -4.42 6.22
N ARG A 45 -14.17 -4.82 4.99
CA ARG A 45 -13.84 -6.20 4.66
C ARG A 45 -12.59 -6.69 5.41
N LEU A 46 -11.53 -5.89 5.44
CA LEU A 46 -10.31 -6.20 6.20
C LEU A 46 -10.64 -6.41 7.68
N MET A 47 -11.41 -5.51 8.27
CA MET A 47 -11.83 -5.62 9.67
C MET A 47 -12.70 -6.87 9.92
N SER A 48 -13.68 -7.15 9.05
CA SER A 48 -14.55 -8.33 9.18
C SER A 48 -13.80 -9.67 9.04
N LYS A 49 -12.67 -9.67 8.34
CA LYS A 49 -11.76 -10.82 8.21
C LYS A 49 -10.74 -10.93 9.35
N GLY A 50 -10.79 -10.03 10.33
CA GLY A 50 -9.86 -10.04 11.45
C GLY A 50 -8.46 -9.53 11.13
N VAL A 51 -8.27 -8.81 10.02
CA VAL A 51 -6.97 -8.19 9.70
C VAL A 51 -6.63 -7.14 10.75
N LYS A 52 -5.44 -7.25 11.34
CA LYS A 52 -4.94 -6.26 12.28
C LYS A 52 -4.44 -5.03 11.54
N LEU A 53 -5.00 -3.87 11.85
CA LEU A 53 -4.63 -2.59 11.24
C LEU A 53 -3.84 -1.76 12.25
N LEU A 54 -2.57 -1.51 11.97
CA LEU A 54 -1.69 -0.63 12.73
C LEU A 54 -1.54 0.67 11.94
N LEU A 55 -2.32 1.67 12.30
CA LEU A 55 -2.29 3.01 11.69
C LEU A 55 -1.38 3.94 12.49
N ASN A 56 -0.89 5.01 11.88
CA ASN A 56 0.12 5.89 12.44
C ASN A 56 1.37 5.12 12.90
N ALA A 57 1.68 4.02 12.23
CA ALA A 57 2.75 3.10 12.57
C ALA A 57 3.80 3.09 11.46
N GLN A 58 5.01 3.49 11.79
CA GLN A 58 6.12 3.57 10.83
C GLN A 58 7.09 2.40 11.03
N VAL A 59 7.24 1.55 10.01
CA VAL A 59 8.26 0.50 10.03
C VAL A 59 9.65 1.14 10.06
N LYS A 60 10.46 0.76 11.05
CA LYS A 60 11.84 1.24 11.23
C LYS A 60 12.87 0.20 10.76
N LYS A 61 12.62 -1.05 11.05
CA LYS A 61 13.56 -2.14 10.74
C LYS A 61 12.81 -3.43 10.43
N VAL A 62 13.35 -4.18 9.49
CA VAL A 62 12.96 -5.56 9.21
C VAL A 62 14.21 -6.42 9.31
N ASP A 63 14.15 -7.50 10.08
CA ASP A 63 15.25 -8.40 10.35
C ASP A 63 14.72 -9.84 10.38
N GLU A 64 15.05 -10.62 9.34
CA GLU A 64 14.52 -11.98 9.12
C GLU A 64 12.99 -12.05 9.28
N SER A 65 12.50 -12.56 10.43
CA SER A 65 11.08 -12.71 10.75
C SER A 65 10.56 -11.65 11.74
N THR A 66 11.38 -10.63 12.02
CA THR A 66 11.07 -9.60 13.03
C THR A 66 10.87 -8.25 12.36
N ILE A 67 9.77 -7.57 12.69
CA ILE A 67 9.44 -6.25 12.18
C ILE A 67 9.36 -5.28 13.37
N THR A 68 10.21 -4.27 13.36
CA THR A 68 10.19 -3.19 14.34
C THR A 68 9.51 -1.97 13.76
N TYR A 69 8.54 -1.42 14.46
CA TYR A 69 7.82 -0.21 14.06
C TYR A 69 7.62 0.74 15.24
N GLU A 70 7.48 2.02 14.93
CA GLU A 70 7.16 3.06 15.90
C GLU A 70 5.70 3.45 15.75
N GLN A 71 4.98 3.54 16.85
CA GLN A 71 3.61 4.04 16.91
C GLN A 71 3.44 4.88 18.17
N ASP A 72 2.86 6.06 18.04
CA ASP A 72 2.64 7.02 19.14
C ASP A 72 3.92 7.39 19.93
N GLY A 73 5.09 7.34 19.26
CA GLY A 73 6.40 7.63 19.86
C GLY A 73 7.02 6.45 20.64
N GLU A 74 6.39 5.30 20.63
CA GLU A 74 6.90 4.07 21.24
C GLU A 74 7.32 3.05 20.17
N GLU A 75 8.38 2.31 20.47
CA GLU A 75 8.86 1.24 19.59
C GLU A 75 8.19 -0.09 19.95
N HIS A 76 7.68 -0.76 18.92
CA HIS A 76 7.01 -2.04 19.02
C HIS A 76 7.66 -3.06 18.08
N THR A 77 7.45 -4.34 18.38
CA THR A 77 8.02 -5.43 17.59
C THR A 77 6.98 -6.51 17.31
N ILE A 78 6.91 -6.94 16.06
CA ILE A 78 6.22 -8.15 15.64
C ILE A 78 7.29 -9.20 15.40
N LYS A 79 7.14 -10.37 16.02
CA LYS A 79 8.03 -11.52 15.87
C LYS A 79 7.35 -12.63 15.08
N ASP A 80 8.15 -13.53 14.53
CA ASP A 80 7.69 -14.75 13.87
C ASP A 80 6.80 -14.46 12.64
N ALA A 81 7.13 -13.40 11.89
CA ALA A 81 6.47 -13.10 10.64
C ALA A 81 6.98 -14.04 9.53
N ASP A 82 6.13 -14.93 9.02
CA ASP A 82 6.49 -15.88 7.95
C ASP A 82 6.67 -15.19 6.59
N THR A 83 5.89 -14.17 6.35
CA THR A 83 5.86 -13.47 5.05
C THR A 83 5.70 -11.98 5.24
N LEU A 84 6.53 -11.22 4.55
CA LEU A 84 6.45 -9.77 4.50
C LEU A 84 6.16 -9.31 3.07
N VAL A 85 5.15 -8.46 2.92
CA VAL A 85 4.79 -7.83 1.65
C VAL A 85 5.06 -6.34 1.73
N PHE A 86 6.01 -5.86 0.93
CA PHE A 86 6.29 -4.45 0.80
C PHE A 86 5.29 -3.80 -0.16
N ALA A 87 4.52 -2.83 0.33
CA ALA A 87 3.57 -2.04 -0.45
C ALA A 87 3.80 -0.54 -0.19
N VAL A 88 5.07 -0.12 -0.23
CA VAL A 88 5.55 1.22 0.16
C VAL A 88 5.55 2.24 -0.98
N GLY A 89 4.86 1.93 -2.08
CA GLY A 89 4.76 2.80 -3.25
C GLY A 89 5.82 2.51 -4.31
N TYR A 90 5.92 3.42 -5.27
CA TYR A 90 6.82 3.35 -6.41
C TYR A 90 7.66 4.60 -6.50
N THR A 91 8.84 4.49 -7.10
CA THR A 91 9.67 5.62 -7.48
C THR A 91 9.71 5.72 -9.01
N PRO A 92 9.67 6.95 -9.58
CA PRO A 92 9.81 7.13 -11.01
C PRO A 92 11.13 6.54 -11.52
N THR A 93 11.08 5.86 -12.66
CA THR A 93 12.29 5.42 -13.36
C THR A 93 12.32 6.13 -14.72
N LYS A 94 13.30 7.04 -14.88
CA LYS A 94 13.53 7.74 -16.14
C LYS A 94 14.67 7.08 -16.90
N VAL A 95 14.46 6.83 -18.19
CA VAL A 95 15.52 6.51 -19.13
C VAL A 95 15.80 7.78 -19.91
N GLU A 96 17.00 8.36 -19.75
CA GLU A 96 17.34 9.63 -20.36
C GLU A 96 17.58 9.47 -21.87
N TYR A 97 16.80 10.21 -22.65
CA TYR A 97 16.99 10.38 -24.09
C TYR A 97 17.03 11.86 -24.44
N GLU A 98 17.85 12.19 -25.41
CA GLU A 98 17.91 13.54 -25.95
C GLU A 98 16.55 13.95 -26.55
N ASN A 99 16.06 15.13 -26.19
CA ASN A 99 14.76 15.69 -26.59
C ASN A 99 13.53 14.85 -26.21
N ALA A 100 13.63 14.01 -25.16
CA ALA A 100 12.50 13.27 -24.64
C ALA A 100 11.66 14.09 -23.65
N HIS A 101 10.36 13.89 -23.71
CA HIS A 101 9.42 14.38 -22.70
C HIS A 101 8.92 13.21 -21.86
N TYR A 102 8.88 13.40 -20.56
CA TYR A 102 8.48 12.35 -19.59
C TYR A 102 7.09 12.64 -19.06
N ILE A 103 6.22 11.64 -19.06
CA ILE A 103 4.84 11.72 -18.57
C ILE A 103 4.46 10.44 -17.81
N GLY A 104 3.42 10.51 -16.98
CA GLY A 104 2.97 9.36 -16.19
C GLY A 104 4.01 8.92 -15.16
N ASP A 105 4.05 7.65 -14.83
CA ASP A 105 4.84 7.09 -13.73
C ASP A 105 6.36 7.22 -13.91
N CYS A 106 6.85 7.41 -15.13
CA CYS A 106 8.26 7.69 -15.35
C CYS A 106 8.67 9.12 -14.98
N ASP A 107 7.72 10.05 -14.85
CA ASP A 107 7.96 11.41 -14.37
C ASP A 107 7.51 11.58 -12.91
N LYS A 108 6.25 11.31 -12.66
CA LYS A 108 5.64 11.35 -11.34
C LYS A 108 4.65 10.21 -11.19
N VAL A 109 4.90 9.34 -10.22
CA VAL A 109 3.97 8.24 -9.92
C VAL A 109 2.58 8.79 -9.56
N GLY A 110 1.57 8.27 -10.23
CA GLY A 110 0.19 8.72 -10.09
C GLY A 110 -0.81 7.64 -10.47
N ASN A 111 -1.96 8.06 -10.93
CA ASN A 111 -3.01 7.18 -11.44
C ASN A 111 -3.19 7.34 -12.95
N LEU A 112 -4.01 6.49 -13.54
CA LEU A 112 -4.28 6.51 -14.98
C LEU A 112 -4.78 7.87 -15.49
N LYS A 113 -5.60 8.57 -14.70
CA LYS A 113 -6.10 9.91 -15.03
C LYS A 113 -4.95 10.91 -15.12
N ASP A 114 -4.00 10.85 -14.18
CA ASP A 114 -2.85 11.76 -14.16
C ASP A 114 -1.97 11.54 -15.39
N ALA A 115 -1.72 10.28 -15.76
CA ALA A 115 -0.96 9.94 -16.96
C ALA A 115 -1.64 10.44 -18.24
N ILE A 116 -2.95 10.23 -18.41
CA ILE A 116 -3.73 10.68 -19.57
C ILE A 116 -3.76 12.22 -19.63
N SER A 117 -3.99 12.88 -18.50
CA SER A 117 -4.02 14.35 -18.44
C SER A 117 -2.66 14.96 -18.77
N GLY A 118 -1.58 14.38 -18.27
CA GLY A 118 -0.23 14.81 -18.58
C GLY A 118 0.11 14.68 -20.07
N ALA A 119 -0.25 13.53 -20.67
CA ALA A 119 -0.08 13.32 -22.11
C ALA A 119 -0.86 14.34 -22.96
N TYR A 120 -2.10 14.60 -22.58
CA TYR A 120 -2.93 15.57 -23.28
C TYR A 120 -2.36 17.01 -23.20
N GLN A 121 -1.91 17.41 -22.02
CA GLN A 121 -1.31 18.74 -21.83
C GLN A 121 -0.01 18.88 -22.61
N LEU A 122 0.86 17.88 -22.58
CA LEU A 122 2.10 17.87 -23.33
C LEU A 122 1.84 17.98 -24.86
N ALA A 123 0.94 17.14 -25.40
CA ALA A 123 0.62 17.16 -26.82
C ALA A 123 0.07 18.51 -27.32
N ARG A 124 -0.52 19.30 -26.44
CA ARG A 124 -1.00 20.65 -26.78
C ARG A 124 0.06 21.74 -26.68
N SER A 125 1.18 21.46 -26.04
CA SER A 125 2.29 22.40 -25.86
C SER A 125 3.41 22.24 -26.89
N LEU A 126 3.43 21.12 -27.61
CA LEU A 126 4.30 20.86 -28.75
C LEU A 126 3.78 21.52 -30.04
#